data_42dd9aa9f3ecffaa7bf0cec0f958a812
#
_entry.id   42dd9aa9f3ecffaa7bf0cec0f958a812
#
_cell.length_a   1.000
_cell.length_b   1.000
_cell.length_c   1.000
_cell.angle_alpha   90.00
_cell.angle_beta   90.00
_cell.angle_gamma   90.00
#
_symmetry.space_group_name_H-M   'P 1'
#
loop_
_entity.id
_entity.type
_entity.pdbx_description
1 polymer ?
#
loop_
_entity_poly.entity_id
_entity_poly.type
_entity_poly.pdbx_seq_one_letter_code
_entity_poly.pdbx_strand_id
1 'polypeptide(L)'
;MADFDAIVVGAGLAGSVAAYELAKAGKEVLMVERGNFAGAKNMTGGRLYAHSLKKVFPDFEKEAPLERKICHERISLMTSDSNFTIDFSSDAMEDESQASYSVLRGPFDQWLASKAEDAGAEAIYGIPVESLIRDESGKVCGIKAGEDEITAEVVILCDGVNSLLAQEAVVYSKPPASQIAVGVKEVFELDEQTIDDRLLCNPGEGAAWLFAGDATHGVFGGGFMYTNRTSISLGVVAGIQACASTANATPVYQMLEDLKKHPAVAPLIKGAKVVEHSGHMVPEGGINIMPPLIGDGVMLAGDSAMMCINLGYMVRGMDYAIAAGQMAGQQAVKALDAGDTSKAGLQGYVDALEQSFVLKDLRQYKDEPAFMENFDRMFNGYPVMVRDIMNSMFVVDGSPVTPMKRNVMPIVKRMGIMNILKDVRGAMKAL
;
A
#
# COMPACT_ATOMS: atom_id res chain seq x y z
N MET A 1 -8.01 33.85 -18.20
CA MET A 1 -8.61 32.51 -18.35
C MET A 1 -7.51 31.55 -17.98
N ALA A 2 -7.76 30.55 -17.18
CA ALA A 2 -6.74 29.55 -16.85
C ALA A 2 -6.36 28.75 -18.11
N ASP A 3 -5.17 28.16 -18.12
CA ASP A 3 -4.68 27.34 -19.24
C ASP A 3 -5.44 26.01 -19.34
N PHE A 4 -5.85 25.44 -18.19
CA PHE A 4 -6.62 24.21 -18.07
C PHE A 4 -7.79 24.37 -17.09
N ASP A 5 -8.82 23.54 -17.22
CA ASP A 5 -9.86 23.43 -16.21
C ASP A 5 -9.29 22.81 -14.92
N ALA A 6 -8.46 21.78 -15.07
CA ALA A 6 -7.87 21.07 -13.94
C ALA A 6 -6.43 20.63 -14.21
N ILE A 7 -5.59 20.67 -13.17
CA ILE A 7 -4.27 20.03 -13.16
C ILE A 7 -4.26 18.91 -12.15
N VAL A 8 -3.79 17.72 -12.57
CA VAL A 8 -3.58 16.56 -11.69
C VAL A 8 -2.08 16.32 -11.53
N VAL A 9 -1.57 16.37 -10.31
CA VAL A 9 -0.15 16.19 -10.01
C VAL A 9 0.09 14.75 -9.56
N GLY A 10 0.80 13.98 -10.39
CA GLY A 10 1.11 12.57 -10.21
C GLY A 10 0.20 11.65 -11.04
N ALA A 11 0.81 10.81 -11.90
CA ALA A 11 0.14 9.80 -12.72
C ALA A 11 0.14 8.41 -12.06
N GLY A 12 0.03 8.35 -10.74
CA GLY A 12 -0.27 7.11 -10.00
C GLY A 12 -1.76 6.78 -10.03
N LEU A 13 -2.18 5.80 -9.21
CA LEU A 13 -3.55 5.28 -9.22
C LEU A 13 -4.62 6.37 -9.00
N ALA A 14 -4.42 7.22 -7.99
CA ALA A 14 -5.38 8.29 -7.70
C ALA A 14 -5.44 9.34 -8.81
N GLY A 15 -4.26 9.77 -9.28
CA GLY A 15 -4.19 10.83 -10.30
C GLY A 15 -4.71 10.39 -11.65
N SER A 16 -4.34 9.20 -12.13
CA SER A 16 -4.85 8.67 -13.40
C SER A 16 -6.38 8.52 -13.39
N VAL A 17 -6.95 8.07 -12.27
CA VAL A 17 -8.43 7.96 -12.16
C VAL A 17 -9.09 9.32 -12.05
N ALA A 18 -8.51 10.29 -11.32
CA ALA A 18 -9.03 11.64 -11.24
C ALA A 18 -9.00 12.34 -12.61
N ALA A 19 -7.89 12.22 -13.34
CA ALA A 19 -7.75 12.76 -14.69
C ALA A 19 -8.75 12.11 -15.68
N TYR A 20 -8.94 10.78 -15.57
CA TYR A 20 -9.94 10.05 -16.38
C TYR A 20 -11.35 10.58 -16.14
N GLU A 21 -11.78 10.74 -14.88
CA GLU A 21 -13.14 11.23 -14.57
C GLU A 21 -13.36 12.67 -15.06
N LEU A 22 -12.35 13.52 -14.99
CA LEU A 22 -12.39 14.89 -15.50
C LEU A 22 -12.45 14.91 -17.04
N ALA A 23 -11.52 14.23 -17.72
CA ALA A 23 -11.45 14.18 -19.18
C ALA A 23 -12.70 13.56 -19.80
N LYS A 24 -13.20 12.46 -19.22
CA LYS A 24 -14.47 11.82 -19.62
C LYS A 24 -15.67 12.76 -19.52
N ALA A 25 -15.64 13.73 -18.61
CA ALA A 25 -16.66 14.78 -18.50
C ALA A 25 -16.43 15.96 -19.45
N GLY A 26 -15.42 15.89 -20.33
CA GLY A 26 -15.10 16.92 -21.33
C GLY A 26 -14.35 18.12 -20.76
N LYS A 27 -13.66 17.99 -19.64
CA LYS A 27 -12.82 19.04 -19.07
C LYS A 27 -11.43 19.02 -19.69
N GLU A 28 -10.81 20.20 -19.85
CA GLU A 28 -9.42 20.36 -20.26
C GLU A 28 -8.52 20.03 -19.05
N VAL A 29 -7.80 18.89 -19.12
CA VAL A 29 -7.04 18.33 -18.00
C VAL A 29 -5.59 18.14 -18.36
N LEU A 30 -4.69 18.66 -17.53
CA LEU A 30 -3.27 18.36 -17.57
C LEU A 30 -2.89 17.43 -16.43
N MET A 31 -2.30 16.26 -16.73
CA MET A 31 -1.72 15.34 -15.76
C MET A 31 -0.19 15.42 -15.83
N VAL A 32 0.46 15.75 -14.71
CA VAL A 32 1.93 15.94 -14.64
C VAL A 32 2.56 14.88 -13.78
N GLU A 33 3.54 14.14 -14.33
CA GLU A 33 4.27 13.07 -13.61
C GLU A 33 5.78 13.32 -13.64
N ARG A 34 6.42 13.24 -12.49
CA ARG A 34 7.88 13.40 -12.35
C ARG A 34 8.70 12.23 -12.90
N GLY A 35 8.11 11.05 -12.97
CA GLY A 35 8.72 9.86 -13.57
C GLY A 35 8.65 9.93 -15.10
N ASN A 36 9.55 9.23 -15.77
CA ASN A 36 9.57 9.18 -17.23
C ASN A 36 8.35 8.46 -17.84
N PHE A 37 7.56 7.80 -17.01
CA PHE A 37 6.28 7.17 -17.32
C PHE A 37 5.49 6.97 -16.03
N ALA A 38 4.19 6.76 -16.12
CA ALA A 38 3.33 6.47 -14.97
C ALA A 38 3.80 5.19 -14.26
N GLY A 39 3.96 5.23 -12.94
CA GLY A 39 4.47 4.11 -12.16
C GLY A 39 5.99 4.01 -12.04
N ALA A 40 6.78 4.81 -12.77
CA ALA A 40 8.25 4.75 -12.74
C ALA A 40 8.87 4.97 -11.34
N LYS A 41 8.17 5.64 -10.46
CA LYS A 41 8.60 5.92 -9.07
C LYS A 41 7.85 5.08 -8.02
N ASN A 42 6.96 4.21 -8.44
CA ASN A 42 6.20 3.36 -7.53
C ASN A 42 6.91 2.04 -7.26
N MET A 43 6.67 1.47 -6.07
CA MET A 43 7.17 0.15 -5.74
C MET A 43 6.39 -0.89 -6.55
N THR A 44 7.11 -1.66 -7.35
CA THR A 44 6.54 -2.66 -8.25
C THR A 44 6.06 -3.90 -7.49
N GLY A 45 4.99 -4.52 -7.95
CA GLY A 45 4.38 -5.70 -7.34
C GLY A 45 3.60 -5.32 -6.08
N GLY A 46 2.33 -5.53 -6.15
CA GLY A 46 1.42 -5.24 -5.05
C GLY A 46 0.13 -6.02 -5.22
N ARG A 47 -0.72 -5.94 -4.21
CA ARG A 47 -2.05 -6.53 -4.26
C ARG A 47 -3.09 -5.45 -4.53
N LEU A 48 -3.87 -5.63 -5.58
CA LEU A 48 -5.01 -4.81 -5.94
C LEU A 48 -6.30 -5.48 -5.50
N TYR A 49 -7.03 -4.90 -4.56
CA TYR A 49 -8.43 -5.24 -4.31
C TYR A 49 -9.29 -4.55 -5.36
N ALA A 50 -9.91 -5.34 -6.24
CA ALA A 50 -10.42 -4.86 -7.53
C ALA A 50 -11.73 -4.06 -7.46
N HIS A 51 -12.45 -4.12 -6.34
CA HIS A 51 -13.79 -3.54 -6.20
C HIS A 51 -13.88 -2.02 -6.55
N SER A 52 -12.82 -1.25 -6.28
CA SER A 52 -12.75 0.17 -6.62
C SER A 52 -12.51 0.37 -8.11
N LEU A 53 -11.59 -0.40 -8.68
CA LEU A 53 -11.29 -0.34 -10.12
C LEU A 53 -12.50 -0.75 -10.95
N LYS A 54 -13.24 -1.77 -10.53
CA LYS A 54 -14.46 -2.26 -11.21
C LYS A 54 -15.58 -1.22 -11.31
N LYS A 55 -15.62 -0.27 -10.37
CA LYS A 55 -16.57 0.86 -10.43
C LYS A 55 -16.22 1.86 -11.51
N VAL A 56 -14.93 2.07 -11.77
CA VAL A 56 -14.43 2.99 -12.80
C VAL A 56 -14.39 2.33 -14.17
N PHE A 57 -13.87 1.10 -14.22
CA PHE A 57 -13.69 0.28 -15.42
C PHE A 57 -14.34 -1.11 -15.22
N PRO A 58 -15.63 -1.28 -15.54
CA PRO A 58 -16.36 -2.52 -15.29
C PRO A 58 -15.76 -3.78 -15.95
N ASP A 59 -15.10 -3.61 -17.08
CA ASP A 59 -14.50 -4.69 -17.88
C ASP A 59 -12.95 -4.73 -17.76
N PHE A 60 -12.37 -4.15 -16.71
CA PHE A 60 -10.92 -4.00 -16.54
C PHE A 60 -10.17 -5.35 -16.63
N GLU A 61 -10.78 -6.46 -16.24
CA GLU A 61 -10.16 -7.79 -16.27
C GLU A 61 -9.75 -8.23 -17.68
N LYS A 62 -10.37 -7.67 -18.73
CA LYS A 62 -10.07 -7.97 -20.13
C LYS A 62 -8.89 -7.16 -20.69
N GLU A 63 -8.58 -6.02 -20.06
CA GLU A 63 -7.69 -5.02 -20.65
C GLU A 63 -6.48 -4.69 -19.74
N ALA A 64 -6.69 -4.73 -18.42
CA ALA A 64 -5.64 -4.37 -17.47
C ALA A 64 -4.52 -5.42 -17.45
N PRO A 65 -3.26 -5.00 -17.31
CA PRO A 65 -2.13 -5.91 -17.18
C PRO A 65 -2.07 -6.51 -15.77
N LEU A 66 -3.07 -7.34 -15.47
CA LEU A 66 -3.13 -8.10 -14.23
C LEU A 66 -2.13 -9.26 -14.29
N GLU A 67 -1.56 -9.61 -13.15
CA GLU A 67 -0.64 -10.73 -13.03
C GLU A 67 -1.40 -12.01 -12.69
N ARG A 68 -1.73 -12.23 -11.41
CA ARG A 68 -2.45 -13.42 -10.95
C ARG A 68 -3.61 -13.03 -10.05
N LYS A 69 -4.71 -13.79 -10.12
CA LYS A 69 -5.80 -13.70 -9.15
C LYS A 69 -5.35 -14.33 -7.85
N ILE A 70 -5.45 -13.59 -6.73
CA ILE A 70 -5.04 -14.10 -5.42
C ILE A 70 -6.11 -15.05 -4.89
N CYS A 71 -5.75 -16.34 -4.79
CA CYS A 71 -6.58 -17.44 -4.28
C CYS A 71 -6.00 -18.07 -3.01
N HIS A 72 -4.76 -17.73 -2.65
CA HIS A 72 -4.08 -18.19 -1.43
C HIS A 72 -3.61 -17.00 -0.59
N GLU A 73 -4.02 -17.00 0.67
CA GLU A 73 -3.56 -16.06 1.70
C GLU A 73 -2.65 -16.77 2.68
N ARG A 74 -1.41 -16.31 2.80
CA ARG A 74 -0.45 -16.91 3.72
C ARG A 74 0.07 -15.90 4.73
N ILE A 75 0.12 -16.31 5.98
CA ILE A 75 0.69 -15.52 7.06
C ILE A 75 1.70 -16.39 7.80
N SER A 76 2.92 -15.89 7.92
CA SER A 76 4.02 -16.56 8.61
C SER A 76 4.46 -15.83 9.86
N LEU A 77 4.75 -16.62 10.89
CA LEU A 77 5.56 -16.21 12.03
C LEU A 77 6.94 -16.85 11.89
N MET A 78 7.98 -16.02 11.78
CA MET A 78 9.33 -16.44 11.47
C MET A 78 10.29 -16.18 12.64
N THR A 79 11.17 -17.12 12.89
CA THR A 79 12.44 -16.89 13.60
C THR A 79 13.57 -17.14 12.61
N SER A 80 14.81 -16.86 12.95
CA SER A 80 15.95 -17.06 12.04
C SER A 80 16.13 -18.51 11.53
N ASP A 81 15.51 -19.48 12.19
CA ASP A 81 15.67 -20.91 11.95
C ASP A 81 14.36 -21.67 11.73
N SER A 82 13.23 -21.00 11.85
CA SER A 82 11.92 -21.64 11.73
C SER A 82 10.87 -20.75 11.07
N ASN A 83 9.86 -21.40 10.51
CA ASN A 83 8.71 -20.75 9.91
C ASN A 83 7.44 -21.51 10.26
N PHE A 84 6.45 -20.82 10.80
CA PHE A 84 5.10 -21.32 10.98
C PHE A 84 4.18 -20.53 10.06
N THR A 85 3.48 -21.23 9.16
CA THR A 85 2.61 -20.60 8.15
C THR A 85 1.19 -21.10 8.30
N ILE A 86 0.25 -20.17 8.27
CA ILE A 86 -1.16 -20.44 7.96
C ILE A 86 -1.34 -20.20 6.47
N ASP A 87 -1.89 -21.18 5.76
CA ASP A 87 -2.30 -21.07 4.36
C ASP A 87 -3.83 -21.20 4.31
N PHE A 88 -4.49 -20.20 3.73
CA PHE A 88 -5.93 -20.14 3.61
C PHE A 88 -6.32 -19.95 2.14
N SER A 89 -7.24 -20.80 1.68
CA SER A 89 -7.92 -20.67 0.39
C SER A 89 -9.41 -20.98 0.56
N SER A 90 -10.25 -20.40 -0.28
CA SER A 90 -11.69 -20.59 -0.20
C SER A 90 -12.33 -20.23 -1.55
N ASP A 91 -13.39 -20.96 -1.93
CA ASP A 91 -14.20 -20.66 -3.11
C ASP A 91 -14.76 -19.23 -3.11
N ALA A 92 -14.91 -18.61 -1.92
CA ALA A 92 -15.30 -17.21 -1.79
C ALA A 92 -14.27 -16.24 -2.38
N MET A 93 -12.98 -16.63 -2.47
CA MET A 93 -11.92 -15.83 -3.09
C MET A 93 -11.97 -15.91 -4.62
N GLU A 94 -12.71 -16.84 -5.17
CA GLU A 94 -12.95 -16.97 -6.61
C GLU A 94 -14.06 -16.06 -7.12
N ASP A 95 -14.90 -15.51 -6.22
CA ASP A 95 -15.95 -14.57 -6.60
C ASP A 95 -15.34 -13.30 -7.22
N GLU A 96 -15.67 -13.02 -8.48
CA GLU A 96 -15.16 -11.86 -9.23
C GLU A 96 -15.54 -10.53 -8.57
N SER A 97 -16.64 -10.47 -7.82
CA SER A 97 -17.06 -9.25 -7.13
C SER A 97 -16.13 -8.89 -5.95
N GLN A 98 -15.39 -9.87 -5.44
CA GLN A 98 -14.48 -9.76 -4.29
C GLN A 98 -13.02 -10.03 -4.68
N ALA A 99 -12.77 -10.24 -5.98
CA ALA A 99 -11.46 -10.60 -6.49
C ALA A 99 -10.37 -9.59 -6.14
N SER A 100 -9.19 -10.10 -5.89
CA SER A 100 -7.98 -9.31 -5.82
C SER A 100 -6.89 -9.93 -6.71
N TYR A 101 -6.01 -9.09 -7.19
CA TYR A 101 -4.98 -9.49 -8.14
C TYR A 101 -3.62 -8.99 -7.69
N SER A 102 -2.58 -9.75 -8.00
CA SER A 102 -1.23 -9.18 -8.02
C SER A 102 -1.06 -8.34 -9.28
N VAL A 103 -0.31 -7.25 -9.15
CA VAL A 103 0.01 -6.33 -10.24
C VAL A 103 1.45 -5.85 -10.13
N LEU A 104 2.08 -5.64 -11.27
CA LEU A 104 3.33 -4.90 -11.39
C LEU A 104 3.00 -3.44 -11.68
N ARG A 105 3.36 -2.54 -10.75
CA ARG A 105 2.92 -1.13 -10.79
C ARG A 105 3.33 -0.39 -12.06
N GLY A 106 4.52 -0.66 -12.58
CA GLY A 106 4.97 -0.04 -13.83
C GLY A 106 3.97 -0.25 -14.98
N PRO A 107 3.74 -1.48 -15.44
CA PRO A 107 2.75 -1.75 -16.50
C PRO A 107 1.33 -1.33 -16.13
N PHE A 108 0.91 -1.57 -14.88
CA PHE A 108 -0.45 -1.28 -14.45
C PHE A 108 -0.74 0.23 -14.40
N ASP A 109 0.17 1.03 -13.85
CA ASP A 109 0.01 2.48 -13.78
C ASP A 109 0.03 3.10 -15.18
N GLN A 110 0.87 2.60 -16.10
CA GLN A 110 0.88 3.05 -17.50
C GLN A 110 -0.45 2.77 -18.20
N TRP A 111 -1.01 1.56 -18.02
CA TRP A 111 -2.33 1.24 -18.54
C TRP A 111 -3.40 2.17 -17.98
N LEU A 112 -3.37 2.45 -16.67
CA LEU A 112 -4.37 3.32 -16.05
C LEU A 112 -4.23 4.78 -16.51
N ALA A 113 -3.01 5.26 -16.68
CA ALA A 113 -2.74 6.59 -17.24
C ALA A 113 -3.21 6.71 -18.71
N SER A 114 -2.97 5.67 -19.53
CA SER A 114 -3.45 5.67 -20.92
C SER A 114 -4.97 5.76 -21.01
N LYS A 115 -5.73 5.23 -20.02
CA LYS A 115 -7.18 5.43 -19.98
C LYS A 115 -7.59 6.89 -19.79
N ALA A 116 -6.80 7.66 -19.03
CA ALA A 116 -7.04 9.09 -18.90
C ALA A 116 -6.69 9.84 -20.21
N GLU A 117 -5.57 9.48 -20.83
CA GLU A 117 -5.15 10.04 -22.12
C GLU A 117 -6.16 9.70 -23.23
N ASP A 118 -6.63 8.45 -23.31
CA ASP A 118 -7.67 8.01 -24.26
C ASP A 118 -9.01 8.76 -24.05
N ALA A 119 -9.28 9.19 -22.81
CA ALA A 119 -10.45 10.02 -22.49
C ALA A 119 -10.24 11.51 -22.82
N GLY A 120 -9.03 11.95 -23.20
CA GLY A 120 -8.70 13.30 -23.59
C GLY A 120 -7.86 14.11 -22.61
N ALA A 121 -7.33 13.50 -21.54
CA ALA A 121 -6.37 14.18 -20.67
C ALA A 121 -5.02 14.36 -21.38
N GLU A 122 -4.42 15.53 -21.27
CA GLU A 122 -3.03 15.75 -21.66
C GLU A 122 -2.11 15.24 -20.54
N ALA A 123 -1.05 14.49 -20.88
CA ALA A 123 -0.10 13.97 -19.91
C ALA A 123 1.33 14.40 -20.22
N ILE A 124 2.03 14.88 -19.20
CA ILE A 124 3.46 15.25 -19.30
C ILE A 124 4.23 14.41 -18.28
N TYR A 125 5.26 13.72 -18.77
CA TYR A 125 6.13 12.85 -18.00
C TYR A 125 7.53 13.40 -17.88
N GLY A 126 8.25 13.03 -16.80
CA GLY A 126 9.63 13.42 -16.56
C GLY A 126 9.79 14.82 -15.94
N ILE A 127 8.71 15.46 -15.53
CA ILE A 127 8.72 16.84 -15.00
C ILE A 127 8.20 16.86 -13.57
N PRO A 128 9.04 17.25 -12.58
CA PRO A 128 8.60 17.45 -11.21
C PRO A 128 7.83 18.77 -11.08
N VAL A 129 6.71 18.75 -10.38
CA VAL A 129 6.05 19.97 -9.89
C VAL A 129 6.78 20.43 -8.64
N GLU A 130 7.28 21.68 -8.63
CA GLU A 130 8.12 22.20 -7.56
C GLU A 130 7.33 22.99 -6.52
N SER A 131 6.30 23.73 -6.93
CA SER A 131 5.45 24.52 -6.05
C SER A 131 4.06 24.77 -6.65
N LEU A 132 3.18 25.32 -5.82
CA LEU A 132 1.83 25.74 -6.23
C LEU A 132 1.81 27.24 -6.53
N ILE A 133 1.00 27.63 -7.52
CA ILE A 133 0.71 29.03 -7.81
C ILE A 133 -0.55 29.44 -7.07
N ARG A 134 -0.54 30.63 -6.47
CA ARG A 134 -1.69 31.20 -5.79
C ARG A 134 -2.07 32.55 -6.38
N ASP A 135 -3.35 32.82 -6.43
CA ASP A 135 -3.85 34.14 -6.78
C ASP A 135 -3.75 35.13 -5.59
N GLU A 136 -4.18 36.37 -5.83
CA GLU A 136 -4.14 37.45 -4.82
C GLU A 136 -4.99 37.14 -3.56
N SER A 137 -5.98 36.24 -3.66
CA SER A 137 -6.81 35.79 -2.54
C SER A 137 -6.15 34.67 -1.73
N GLY A 138 -5.08 34.07 -2.25
CA GLY A 138 -4.41 32.90 -1.69
C GLY A 138 -4.98 31.56 -2.16
N LYS A 139 -5.96 31.55 -3.08
CA LYS A 139 -6.50 30.35 -3.73
C LYS A 139 -5.41 29.73 -4.61
N VAL A 140 -5.25 28.41 -4.56
CA VAL A 140 -4.39 27.67 -5.51
C VAL A 140 -5.01 27.77 -6.90
N CYS A 141 -4.22 28.25 -7.87
CA CYS A 141 -4.66 28.49 -9.24
C CYS A 141 -3.68 27.95 -10.28
N GLY A 142 -2.77 27.06 -9.91
CA GLY A 142 -1.83 26.45 -10.84
C GLY A 142 -0.63 25.80 -10.16
N ILE A 143 0.33 25.42 -10.98
CA ILE A 143 1.58 24.77 -10.59
C ILE A 143 2.78 25.43 -11.25
N LYS A 144 3.93 25.29 -10.60
CA LYS A 144 5.23 25.63 -11.18
C LYS A 144 6.04 24.34 -11.41
N ALA A 145 6.52 24.17 -12.63
CA ALA A 145 7.28 23.02 -13.09
C ALA A 145 8.53 23.51 -13.86
N GLY A 146 9.67 23.63 -13.15
CA GLY A 146 10.86 24.27 -13.70
C GLY A 146 10.65 25.77 -13.92
N GLU A 147 10.82 26.23 -15.17
CA GLU A 147 10.60 27.64 -15.55
C GLU A 147 9.16 27.94 -15.96
N ASP A 148 8.34 26.89 -16.15
CA ASP A 148 6.96 27.01 -16.62
C ASP A 148 5.99 27.21 -15.46
N GLU A 149 5.09 28.15 -15.61
CA GLU A 149 3.94 28.41 -14.76
C GLU A 149 2.67 28.03 -15.54
N ILE A 150 1.91 27.06 -15.04
CA ILE A 150 0.71 26.54 -15.71
C ILE A 150 -0.48 26.75 -14.78
N THR A 151 -1.52 27.40 -15.28
CA THR A 151 -2.70 27.79 -14.47
C THR A 151 -3.88 26.84 -14.68
N ALA A 152 -4.68 26.66 -13.61
CA ALA A 152 -5.92 25.89 -13.64
C ALA A 152 -6.93 26.40 -12.62
N GLU A 153 -8.20 26.11 -12.86
CA GLU A 153 -9.28 26.46 -11.92
C GLU A 153 -9.22 25.58 -10.64
N VAL A 154 -8.71 24.34 -10.75
CA VAL A 154 -8.52 23.41 -9.63
C VAL A 154 -7.28 22.56 -9.84
N VAL A 155 -6.56 22.27 -8.73
CA VAL A 155 -5.40 21.36 -8.71
C VAL A 155 -5.73 20.16 -7.83
N ILE A 156 -5.45 18.92 -8.33
CA ILE A 156 -5.59 17.69 -7.55
C ILE A 156 -4.21 17.10 -7.29
N LEU A 157 -3.81 17.06 -6.02
CA LEU A 157 -2.53 16.53 -5.60
C LEU A 157 -2.62 15.01 -5.37
N CYS A 158 -1.92 14.25 -6.20
CA CYS A 158 -1.79 12.80 -6.17
C CYS A 158 -0.31 12.37 -6.22
N ASP A 159 0.57 13.19 -5.65
CA ASP A 159 2.03 13.10 -5.74
C ASP A 159 2.66 12.12 -4.73
N GLY A 160 1.83 11.33 -4.05
CA GLY A 160 2.22 10.20 -3.20
C GLY A 160 2.63 10.62 -1.79
N VAL A 161 3.12 9.66 -1.00
CA VAL A 161 3.40 9.81 0.44
C VAL A 161 4.40 10.91 0.79
N ASN A 162 5.32 11.23 -0.12
CA ASN A 162 6.31 12.30 0.08
C ASN A 162 5.74 13.71 -0.06
N SER A 163 4.51 13.84 -0.49
CA SER A 163 3.81 15.06 -0.86
C SER A 163 4.33 16.34 -0.18
N LEU A 164 5.32 16.97 -0.79
CA LEU A 164 5.80 18.27 -0.34
C LEU A 164 4.77 19.34 -0.62
N LEU A 165 4.01 19.18 -1.70
CA LEU A 165 2.95 20.09 -2.12
C LEU A 165 1.76 20.09 -1.16
N ALA A 166 1.47 18.97 -0.46
CA ALA A 166 0.42 18.95 0.55
C ALA A 166 0.67 19.93 1.69
N GLN A 167 1.95 20.10 2.11
CA GLN A 167 2.33 21.07 3.16
C GLN A 167 2.19 22.51 2.68
N GLU A 168 2.36 22.73 1.38
CA GLU A 168 2.17 24.04 0.76
C GLU A 168 0.69 24.32 0.49
N ALA A 169 -0.07 23.30 0.09
CA ALA A 169 -1.48 23.41 -0.29
C ALA A 169 -2.39 23.74 0.88
N VAL A 170 -2.18 23.06 2.02
CA VAL A 170 -3.03 23.14 3.21
C VAL A 170 -2.17 23.25 4.47
N VAL A 171 -2.78 23.73 5.57
CA VAL A 171 -2.09 23.80 6.87
C VAL A 171 -1.88 22.37 7.38
N TYR A 172 -0.68 21.85 7.17
CA TYR A 172 -0.35 20.46 7.48
C TYR A 172 1.13 20.34 7.91
N SER A 173 1.37 19.54 8.92
CA SER A 173 2.72 19.19 9.36
C SER A 173 3.08 17.79 8.87
N LYS A 174 4.30 17.62 8.36
CA LYS A 174 4.78 16.30 7.93
C LYS A 174 4.61 15.27 9.04
N PRO A 175 4.13 14.04 8.73
CA PRO A 175 3.99 12.99 9.72
C PRO A 175 5.31 12.67 10.42
N PRO A 176 5.28 12.31 11.70
CA PRO A 176 6.48 11.86 12.41
C PRO A 176 7.00 10.54 11.84
N ALA A 177 8.29 10.29 12.01
CA ALA A 177 8.94 9.06 11.51
C ALA A 177 8.33 7.77 12.10
N SER A 178 7.67 7.84 13.25
CA SER A 178 6.96 6.70 13.88
C SER A 178 5.72 6.25 13.08
N GLN A 179 5.20 7.11 12.22
CA GLN A 179 3.97 6.85 11.45
C GLN A 179 4.25 6.71 9.94
N ILE A 180 5.50 6.50 9.60
CA ILE A 180 5.95 6.22 8.22
C ILE A 180 6.85 4.98 8.26
N ALA A 181 6.66 4.09 7.30
CA ALA A 181 7.56 2.97 7.06
C ALA A 181 8.31 3.15 5.73
N VAL A 182 9.40 2.41 5.59
CA VAL A 182 10.14 2.28 4.34
C VAL A 182 10.10 0.82 3.90
N GLY A 183 9.73 0.61 2.64
CA GLY A 183 9.73 -0.70 1.99
C GLY A 183 10.85 -0.80 0.97
N VAL A 184 11.46 -1.97 0.90
CA VAL A 184 12.40 -2.37 -0.17
C VAL A 184 11.92 -3.67 -0.76
N LYS A 185 11.95 -3.79 -2.09
CA LYS A 185 11.41 -4.94 -2.80
C LYS A 185 12.27 -5.28 -4.01
N GLU A 186 12.33 -6.56 -4.32
CA GLU A 186 12.87 -7.10 -5.57
C GLU A 186 11.84 -7.93 -6.31
N VAL A 187 11.95 -7.95 -7.64
CA VAL A 187 11.18 -8.83 -8.53
C VAL A 187 12.11 -9.90 -9.07
N PHE A 188 11.73 -11.16 -8.86
CA PHE A 188 12.47 -12.36 -9.19
C PHE A 188 11.82 -13.04 -10.39
N GLU A 189 12.45 -12.98 -11.56
CA GLU A 189 11.98 -13.64 -12.78
C GLU A 189 12.13 -15.15 -12.67
N LEU A 190 11.04 -15.87 -12.93
CA LEU A 190 10.91 -17.31 -12.95
C LEU A 190 9.86 -17.70 -14.00
N ASP A 191 9.95 -18.92 -14.54
CA ASP A 191 8.88 -19.44 -15.39
C ASP A 191 7.60 -19.74 -14.58
N GLU A 192 6.46 -19.66 -15.25
CA GLU A 192 5.13 -19.79 -14.65
C GLU A 192 4.95 -21.13 -13.94
N GLN A 193 5.35 -22.24 -14.56
CA GLN A 193 5.22 -23.57 -13.97
C GLN A 193 6.05 -23.72 -12.69
N THR A 194 7.25 -23.15 -12.67
CA THR A 194 8.10 -23.14 -11.46
C THR A 194 7.42 -22.37 -10.32
N ILE A 195 6.75 -21.27 -10.61
CA ILE A 195 6.00 -20.50 -9.61
C ILE A 195 4.83 -21.34 -9.09
N ASP A 196 4.04 -21.94 -10.00
CA ASP A 196 2.90 -22.79 -9.65
C ASP A 196 3.32 -23.95 -8.74
N ASP A 197 4.36 -24.68 -9.13
CA ASP A 197 4.88 -25.81 -8.36
C ASP A 197 5.39 -25.42 -6.98
N ARG A 198 6.15 -24.31 -6.88
CA ARG A 198 6.75 -23.87 -5.61
C ARG A 198 5.75 -23.24 -4.66
N LEU A 199 4.76 -22.56 -5.20
CA LEU A 199 3.76 -21.85 -4.39
C LEU A 199 2.43 -22.64 -4.31
N LEU A 200 2.36 -23.87 -4.87
CA LEU A 200 1.20 -24.75 -4.85
C LEU A 200 -0.07 -24.04 -5.35
N CYS A 201 0.07 -23.31 -6.44
CA CYS A 201 -1.03 -22.60 -7.11
C CYS A 201 -1.43 -23.36 -8.38
N ASN A 202 -2.72 -23.30 -8.76
CA ASN A 202 -3.14 -23.71 -10.09
C ASN A 202 -2.74 -22.64 -11.12
N PRO A 203 -2.69 -22.98 -12.43
CA PRO A 203 -2.39 -22.01 -13.47
C PRO A 203 -3.29 -20.76 -13.40
N GLY A 204 -2.70 -19.58 -13.34
CA GLY A 204 -3.41 -18.31 -13.23
C GLY A 204 -3.81 -17.89 -11.81
N GLU A 205 -3.79 -18.81 -10.85
CA GLU A 205 -3.95 -18.48 -9.43
C GLU A 205 -2.67 -17.90 -8.82
N GLY A 206 -2.86 -17.10 -7.79
CA GLY A 206 -1.76 -16.45 -7.08
C GLY A 206 -1.85 -16.56 -5.58
N ALA A 207 -0.69 -16.38 -4.96
CA ALA A 207 -0.55 -16.32 -3.51
C ALA A 207 -0.09 -14.94 -3.06
N ALA A 208 -0.71 -14.44 -1.99
CA ALA A 208 -0.22 -13.34 -1.20
C ALA A 208 0.30 -13.90 0.13
N TRP A 209 1.53 -13.54 0.49
CA TRP A 209 2.19 -14.08 1.68
C TRP A 209 2.81 -12.97 2.52
N LEU A 210 2.41 -12.86 3.78
CA LEU A 210 2.95 -11.91 4.75
C LEU A 210 3.82 -12.63 5.79
N PHE A 211 4.91 -12.00 6.19
CA PHE A 211 5.88 -12.54 7.14
C PHE A 211 6.06 -11.59 8.32
N ALA A 212 5.88 -12.07 9.53
CA ALA A 212 6.16 -11.32 10.77
C ALA A 212 7.29 -11.99 11.56
N GLY A 213 8.09 -11.19 12.26
CA GLY A 213 9.19 -11.65 13.09
C GLY A 213 10.55 -11.41 12.44
N ASP A 214 11.30 -12.46 12.13
CA ASP A 214 12.69 -12.35 11.66
C ASP A 214 12.83 -11.67 10.29
N ALA A 215 11.76 -11.58 9.50
CA ALA A 215 11.76 -10.84 8.24
C ALA A 215 12.25 -9.39 8.38
N THR A 216 12.02 -8.77 9.54
CA THR A 216 12.49 -7.43 9.90
C THR A 216 13.42 -7.44 11.10
N HIS A 217 14.06 -8.58 11.42
CA HIS A 217 14.91 -8.76 12.59
C HIS A 217 14.21 -8.36 13.91
N GLY A 218 12.90 -8.58 13.97
CA GLY A 218 12.07 -8.31 15.14
C GLY A 218 11.69 -6.84 15.37
N VAL A 219 12.00 -5.92 14.47
CA VAL A 219 11.46 -4.56 14.53
C VAL A 219 10.05 -4.50 13.93
N PHE A 220 9.28 -3.47 14.29
CA PHE A 220 7.95 -3.21 13.71
C PHE A 220 8.02 -3.18 12.18
N GLY A 221 7.22 -4.03 11.54
CA GLY A 221 7.22 -4.22 10.10
C GLY A 221 6.94 -5.66 9.69
N GLY A 222 7.36 -6.05 8.51
CA GLY A 222 7.18 -7.42 8.01
C GLY A 222 7.73 -7.62 6.62
N GLY A 223 7.77 -8.87 6.19
CA GLY A 223 8.02 -9.23 4.80
C GLY A 223 6.72 -9.46 4.04
N PHE A 224 6.79 -9.38 2.75
CA PHE A 224 5.69 -9.75 1.86
C PHE A 224 6.20 -10.45 0.61
N MET A 225 5.37 -11.33 0.06
CA MET A 225 5.61 -12.00 -1.22
C MET A 225 4.30 -12.04 -2.02
N TYR A 226 4.38 -11.72 -3.31
CA TYR A 226 3.27 -11.86 -4.25
C TYR A 226 3.74 -12.63 -5.47
N THR A 227 2.97 -13.60 -5.90
CA THR A 227 3.21 -14.28 -7.18
C THR A 227 2.70 -13.42 -8.32
N ASN A 228 3.53 -13.24 -9.33
CA ASN A 228 3.15 -12.65 -10.61
C ASN A 228 3.11 -13.76 -11.67
N ARG A 229 2.77 -13.45 -12.92
CA ARG A 229 2.67 -14.45 -13.99
C ARG A 229 4.00 -15.17 -14.22
N THR A 230 5.07 -14.40 -14.39
CA THR A 230 6.43 -14.92 -14.65
C THR A 230 7.47 -14.35 -13.69
N SER A 231 7.05 -13.97 -12.49
CA SER A 231 7.95 -13.48 -11.45
C SER A 231 7.36 -13.61 -10.05
N ILE A 232 8.19 -13.42 -9.05
CA ILE A 232 7.81 -13.28 -7.65
C ILE A 232 8.27 -11.90 -7.18
N SER A 233 7.36 -11.12 -6.60
CA SER A 233 7.69 -9.91 -5.86
C SER A 233 7.93 -10.26 -4.40
N LEU A 234 9.13 -9.98 -3.89
CA LEU A 234 9.52 -10.20 -2.50
C LEU A 234 10.04 -8.90 -1.90
N GLY A 235 9.56 -8.52 -0.74
CA GLY A 235 10.01 -7.29 -0.09
C GLY A 235 9.88 -7.31 1.41
N VAL A 236 10.42 -6.26 2.01
CA VAL A 236 10.35 -5.98 3.46
C VAL A 236 9.87 -4.55 3.63
N VAL A 237 9.03 -4.34 4.63
CA VAL A 237 8.60 -3.01 5.10
C VAL A 237 8.96 -2.88 6.57
N ALA A 238 9.60 -1.79 6.96
CA ALA A 238 9.96 -1.55 8.36
C ALA A 238 9.69 -0.10 8.76
N GLY A 239 9.18 0.11 9.98
CA GLY A 239 8.92 1.42 10.54
C GLY A 239 10.21 2.24 10.69
N ILE A 240 10.24 3.46 10.19
CA ILE A 240 11.44 4.31 10.20
C ILE A 240 11.91 4.57 11.65
N GLN A 241 11.00 4.90 12.55
CA GLN A 241 11.32 5.13 13.96
C GLN A 241 11.84 3.85 14.64
N ALA A 242 11.25 2.69 14.32
CA ALA A 242 11.67 1.40 14.88
C ALA A 242 13.11 1.07 14.44
N CYS A 243 13.45 1.27 13.16
CA CYS A 243 14.82 1.12 12.66
C CYS A 243 15.79 2.09 13.33
N ALA A 244 15.41 3.35 13.50
CA ALA A 244 16.28 4.38 14.07
C ALA A 244 16.54 4.20 15.59
N SER A 245 15.60 3.62 16.33
CA SER A 245 15.69 3.45 17.78
C SER A 245 16.45 2.19 18.22
N THR A 246 16.77 1.29 17.32
CA THR A 246 17.50 0.04 17.63
C THR A 246 19.00 0.28 17.51
N ALA A 247 19.74 0.04 18.60
CA ALA A 247 21.18 0.34 18.71
C ALA A 247 22.09 -0.31 17.64
N ASN A 248 21.61 -1.38 16.99
CA ASN A 248 22.28 -2.06 15.89
C ASN A 248 21.29 -2.31 14.74
N ALA A 249 20.56 -1.28 14.35
CA ALA A 249 19.55 -1.39 13.30
C ALA A 249 20.17 -1.88 11.99
N THR A 250 19.68 -3.00 11.51
CA THR A 250 20.01 -3.50 10.17
C THR A 250 19.34 -2.61 9.13
N PRO A 251 20.06 -2.14 8.10
CA PRO A 251 19.43 -1.40 7.01
C PRO A 251 18.34 -2.24 6.34
N VAL A 252 17.23 -1.60 5.92
CA VAL A 252 16.06 -2.34 5.39
C VAL A 252 16.41 -3.18 4.14
N TYR A 253 17.31 -2.70 3.29
CA TYR A 253 17.79 -3.51 2.15
C TYR A 253 18.53 -4.77 2.61
N GLN A 254 19.25 -4.73 3.74
CA GLN A 254 19.93 -5.89 4.30
C GLN A 254 18.94 -6.88 4.90
N MET A 255 17.85 -6.40 5.50
CA MET A 255 16.75 -7.28 5.96
C MET A 255 16.18 -8.09 4.79
N LEU A 256 16.01 -7.47 3.61
CA LEU A 256 15.60 -8.20 2.39
C LEU A 256 16.64 -9.23 1.97
N GLU A 257 17.94 -8.88 1.98
CA GLU A 257 19.03 -9.81 1.66
C GLU A 257 19.08 -11.02 2.62
N ASP A 258 18.72 -10.81 3.88
CA ASP A 258 18.68 -11.88 4.87
C ASP A 258 17.40 -12.72 4.73
N LEU A 259 16.25 -12.10 4.47
CA LEU A 259 14.99 -12.80 4.16
C LEU A 259 15.14 -13.72 2.94
N LYS A 260 15.86 -13.30 1.91
CA LYS A 260 16.17 -14.12 0.72
C LYS A 260 16.92 -15.41 1.06
N LYS A 261 17.74 -15.39 2.12
CA LYS A 261 18.53 -16.54 2.59
C LYS A 261 17.78 -17.43 3.57
N HIS A 262 16.66 -16.95 4.10
CA HIS A 262 15.86 -17.70 5.08
C HIS A 262 15.42 -19.06 4.50
N PRO A 263 15.52 -20.19 5.27
CA PRO A 263 15.19 -21.52 4.77
C PRO A 263 13.79 -21.68 4.17
N ALA A 264 12.81 -20.90 4.62
CA ALA A 264 11.45 -20.90 4.08
C ALA A 264 11.29 -20.11 2.77
N VAL A 265 12.21 -19.19 2.46
CA VAL A 265 12.11 -18.29 1.30
C VAL A 265 13.11 -18.67 0.19
N ALA A 266 14.34 -19.00 0.54
CA ALA A 266 15.38 -19.31 -0.41
C ALA A 266 15.01 -20.38 -1.47
N PRO A 267 14.30 -21.48 -1.13
CA PRO A 267 13.85 -22.46 -2.13
C PRO A 267 12.85 -21.88 -3.14
N LEU A 268 12.03 -20.92 -2.73
CA LEU A 268 10.99 -20.35 -3.57
C LEU A 268 11.57 -19.49 -4.71
N ILE A 269 12.67 -18.79 -4.42
CA ILE A 269 13.36 -17.90 -5.40
C ILE A 269 14.62 -18.53 -5.99
N LYS A 270 14.89 -19.82 -5.72
CA LYS A 270 16.09 -20.52 -6.20
C LYS A 270 16.18 -20.48 -7.73
N GLY A 271 17.30 -20.01 -8.26
CA GLY A 271 17.54 -19.92 -9.70
C GLY A 271 16.87 -18.75 -10.39
N ALA A 272 16.12 -17.92 -9.66
CA ALA A 272 15.53 -16.72 -10.21
C ALA A 272 16.56 -15.64 -10.51
N LYS A 273 16.25 -14.78 -11.48
CA LYS A 273 17.02 -13.57 -11.80
C LYS A 273 16.31 -12.36 -11.21
N VAL A 274 17.03 -11.51 -10.48
CA VAL A 274 16.52 -10.20 -10.06
C VAL A 274 16.43 -9.30 -11.28
N VAL A 275 15.23 -8.82 -11.59
CA VAL A 275 14.94 -7.94 -12.72
C VAL A 275 14.54 -6.53 -12.31
N GLU A 276 14.17 -6.33 -11.04
CA GLU A 276 13.85 -5.03 -10.49
C GLU A 276 14.21 -4.97 -9.01
N HIS A 277 14.74 -3.81 -8.60
CA HIS A 277 14.92 -3.43 -7.20
C HIS A 277 14.31 -2.04 -7.00
N SER A 278 13.47 -1.90 -6.00
CA SER A 278 12.80 -0.63 -5.72
C SER A 278 12.64 -0.41 -4.21
N GLY A 279 12.56 0.87 -3.82
CA GLY A 279 12.29 1.28 -2.46
C GLY A 279 11.29 2.43 -2.43
N HIS A 280 10.39 2.42 -1.44
CA HIS A 280 9.36 3.44 -1.30
C HIS A 280 8.98 3.62 0.15
N MET A 281 8.56 4.83 0.52
CA MET A 281 7.92 5.07 1.81
C MET A 281 6.43 4.77 1.72
N VAL A 282 5.84 4.35 2.85
CA VAL A 282 4.41 4.11 2.98
C VAL A 282 3.90 4.76 4.27
N PRO A 283 2.68 5.34 4.28
CA PRO A 283 2.09 5.89 5.48
C PRO A 283 1.54 4.76 6.36
N GLU A 284 1.79 4.86 7.68
CA GLU A 284 1.38 3.85 8.68
C GLU A 284 0.52 4.48 9.81
N GLY A 285 0.21 5.77 9.73
CA GLY A 285 -0.50 6.49 10.81
C GLY A 285 -2.02 6.56 10.64
N GLY A 286 -2.56 6.03 9.53
CA GLY A 286 -4.00 6.02 9.27
C GLY A 286 -4.62 7.42 9.32
N ILE A 287 -5.85 7.52 9.85
CA ILE A 287 -6.61 8.78 9.93
C ILE A 287 -5.90 9.86 10.76
N ASN A 288 -5.04 9.47 11.70
CA ASN A 288 -4.39 10.39 12.63
C ASN A 288 -3.33 11.29 11.99
N ILE A 289 -2.82 10.90 10.80
CA ILE A 289 -1.83 11.67 10.04
C ILE A 289 -2.40 12.26 8.74
N MET A 290 -3.69 12.15 8.55
CA MET A 290 -4.33 12.66 7.34
C MET A 290 -4.32 14.20 7.34
N PRO A 291 -3.84 14.84 6.25
CA PRO A 291 -3.95 16.28 6.08
C PRO A 291 -5.41 16.71 5.87
N PRO A 292 -5.73 18.00 5.97
CA PRO A 292 -6.96 18.53 5.38
C PRO A 292 -7.04 18.15 3.90
N LEU A 293 -8.16 17.57 3.48
CA LEU A 293 -8.30 16.98 2.13
C LEU A 293 -8.56 18.01 1.05
N ILE A 294 -8.97 19.23 1.44
CA ILE A 294 -9.35 20.32 0.53
C ILE A 294 -8.83 21.67 1.04
N GLY A 295 -8.47 22.51 0.10
CA GLY A 295 -8.24 23.95 0.27
C GLY A 295 -8.95 24.75 -0.83
N ASP A 296 -8.80 26.07 -0.85
CA ASP A 296 -9.29 26.85 -1.96
C ASP A 296 -8.50 26.52 -3.24
N GLY A 297 -9.16 26.00 -4.26
CA GLY A 297 -8.59 25.58 -5.51
C GLY A 297 -7.79 24.27 -5.48
N VAL A 298 -7.81 23.50 -4.38
CA VAL A 298 -6.97 22.30 -4.27
C VAL A 298 -7.65 21.15 -3.53
N MET A 299 -7.42 19.92 -4.01
CA MET A 299 -7.80 18.65 -3.36
C MET A 299 -6.60 17.71 -3.26
N LEU A 300 -6.59 16.83 -2.24
CA LEU A 300 -5.57 15.81 -2.01
C LEU A 300 -6.20 14.42 -2.10
N ALA A 301 -5.56 13.46 -2.80
CA ALA A 301 -6.07 12.11 -2.95
C ALA A 301 -4.97 11.05 -2.91
N GLY A 302 -5.30 9.83 -2.46
CA GLY A 302 -4.36 8.72 -2.33
C GLY A 302 -3.34 8.94 -1.21
N ASP A 303 -2.10 8.52 -1.43
CA ASP A 303 -1.05 8.60 -0.41
C ASP A 303 -0.62 10.04 -0.10
N SER A 304 -0.89 11.03 -0.97
CA SER A 304 -0.75 12.45 -0.65
C SER A 304 -1.65 12.87 0.51
N ALA A 305 -2.79 12.18 0.66
CA ALA A 305 -3.72 12.33 1.76
C ALA A 305 -3.54 11.23 2.84
N MET A 306 -2.44 10.47 2.81
CA MET A 306 -2.13 9.40 3.76
C MET A 306 -3.19 8.27 3.80
N MET A 307 -3.84 7.98 2.68
CA MET A 307 -4.92 6.99 2.59
C MET A 307 -4.37 5.57 2.42
N CYS A 308 -3.88 5.02 3.51
CA CYS A 308 -3.40 3.64 3.61
C CYS A 308 -3.80 3.03 4.95
N ILE A 309 -4.04 1.72 4.98
CA ILE A 309 -4.29 0.95 6.19
C ILE A 309 -3.49 -0.35 6.16
N ASN A 310 -2.88 -0.68 7.30
CA ASN A 310 -2.15 -1.92 7.52
C ASN A 310 -2.65 -2.58 8.81
N LEU A 311 -3.40 -3.68 8.69
CA LEU A 311 -3.96 -4.41 9.84
C LEU A 311 -3.11 -5.63 10.24
N GLY A 312 -1.90 -5.73 9.69
CA GLY A 312 -1.01 -6.88 9.90
C GLY A 312 -1.36 -8.12 9.09
N TYR A 313 -2.65 -8.35 8.81
CA TYR A 313 -3.13 -9.44 7.95
C TYR A 313 -3.68 -8.93 6.60
N MET A 314 -3.90 -7.64 6.48
CA MET A 314 -4.41 -6.98 5.27
C MET A 314 -3.80 -5.59 5.15
N VAL A 315 -3.22 -5.29 3.98
CA VAL A 315 -2.69 -3.97 3.65
C VAL A 315 -3.47 -3.43 2.46
N ARG A 316 -4.03 -2.23 2.61
CA ARG A 316 -4.84 -1.57 1.57
C ARG A 316 -4.37 -0.13 1.38
N GLY A 317 -4.20 0.26 0.13
CA GLY A 317 -3.84 1.62 -0.28
C GLY A 317 -4.22 1.85 -1.75
N MET A 318 -4.02 0.83 -2.61
CA MET A 318 -4.31 0.94 -4.04
C MET A 318 -5.80 1.17 -4.32
N ASP A 319 -6.68 0.43 -3.68
CA ASP A 319 -8.13 0.57 -3.81
C ASP A 319 -8.65 1.86 -3.16
N TYR A 320 -8.00 2.34 -2.09
CA TYR A 320 -8.29 3.65 -1.50
C TYR A 320 -7.89 4.79 -2.45
N ALA A 321 -6.70 4.69 -3.06
CA ALA A 321 -6.22 5.67 -4.02
C ALA A 321 -7.13 5.78 -5.25
N ILE A 322 -7.56 4.65 -5.81
CA ILE A 322 -8.51 4.60 -6.93
C ILE A 322 -9.85 5.24 -6.55
N ALA A 323 -10.42 4.85 -5.40
CA ALA A 323 -11.69 5.40 -4.94
C ALA A 323 -11.61 6.90 -4.65
N ALA A 324 -10.53 7.35 -3.99
CA ALA A 324 -10.32 8.77 -3.71
C ALA A 324 -10.11 9.58 -5.00
N GLY A 325 -9.34 9.05 -5.94
CA GLY A 325 -9.15 9.68 -7.26
C GLY A 325 -10.47 9.85 -8.02
N GLN A 326 -11.32 8.79 -8.01
CA GLN A 326 -12.64 8.85 -8.61
C GLN A 326 -13.51 9.95 -7.97
N MET A 327 -13.59 9.98 -6.64
CA MET A 327 -14.40 10.96 -5.94
C MET A 327 -13.86 12.39 -6.13
N ALA A 328 -12.53 12.57 -6.15
CA ALA A 328 -11.90 13.87 -6.39
C ALA A 328 -12.19 14.37 -7.80
N GLY A 329 -12.01 13.53 -8.83
CA GLY A 329 -12.34 13.90 -10.22
C GLY A 329 -13.81 14.27 -10.40
N GLN A 330 -14.72 13.44 -9.88
CA GLN A 330 -16.17 13.70 -9.95
C GLN A 330 -16.58 14.98 -9.22
N GLN A 331 -15.97 15.30 -8.08
CA GLN A 331 -16.25 16.57 -7.38
C GLN A 331 -15.63 17.76 -8.12
N ALA A 332 -14.45 17.61 -8.69
CA ALA A 332 -13.85 18.67 -9.51
C ALA A 332 -14.76 19.03 -10.69
N VAL A 333 -15.32 18.04 -11.38
CA VAL A 333 -16.30 18.29 -12.46
C VAL A 333 -17.47 19.14 -11.96
N LYS A 334 -18.08 18.75 -10.83
CA LYS A 334 -19.21 19.49 -10.25
C LYS A 334 -18.85 20.92 -9.86
N ALA A 335 -17.67 21.11 -9.27
CA ALA A 335 -17.18 22.42 -8.85
C ALA A 335 -16.91 23.35 -10.06
N LEU A 336 -16.32 22.80 -11.12
CA LEU A 336 -16.07 23.49 -12.39
C LEU A 336 -17.37 23.88 -13.09
N ASP A 337 -18.35 22.96 -13.15
CA ASP A 337 -19.67 23.24 -13.75
C ASP A 337 -20.45 24.31 -12.98
N ALA A 338 -20.26 24.37 -11.66
CA ALA A 338 -20.87 25.39 -10.79
C ALA A 338 -20.10 26.72 -10.78
N GLY A 339 -18.87 26.76 -11.33
CA GLY A 339 -17.98 27.91 -11.26
C GLY A 339 -17.49 28.23 -9.83
N ASP A 340 -17.51 27.24 -8.93
CA ASP A 340 -17.07 27.38 -7.54
C ASP A 340 -16.06 26.31 -7.17
N THR A 341 -14.76 26.63 -7.31
CA THR A 341 -13.63 25.80 -6.90
C THR A 341 -13.01 26.27 -5.57
N SER A 342 -13.77 27.07 -4.78
CA SER A 342 -13.41 27.37 -3.39
C SER A 342 -13.47 26.11 -2.51
N LYS A 343 -12.90 26.20 -1.32
CA LYS A 343 -13.01 25.11 -0.33
C LYS A 343 -14.47 24.67 -0.11
N ALA A 344 -15.42 25.61 -0.15
CA ALA A 344 -16.85 25.30 -0.02
C ALA A 344 -17.38 24.49 -1.20
N GLY A 345 -17.04 24.90 -2.43
CA GLY A 345 -17.41 24.19 -3.66
C GLY A 345 -16.78 22.79 -3.77
N LEU A 346 -15.62 22.57 -3.13
CA LEU A 346 -14.93 21.28 -3.09
C LEU A 346 -15.37 20.37 -1.95
N GLN A 347 -16.22 20.84 -1.00
CA GLN A 347 -16.63 20.07 0.20
C GLN A 347 -17.27 18.72 -0.13
N GLY A 348 -17.98 18.61 -1.26
CA GLY A 348 -18.60 17.35 -1.68
C GLY A 348 -17.63 16.18 -1.85
N TYR A 349 -16.32 16.42 -2.07
CA TYR A 349 -15.30 15.38 -2.06
C TYR A 349 -15.14 14.77 -0.67
N VAL A 350 -15.01 15.60 0.35
CA VAL A 350 -14.91 15.16 1.75
C VAL A 350 -16.17 14.40 2.16
N ASP A 351 -17.34 14.91 1.79
CA ASP A 351 -18.63 14.28 2.10
C ASP A 351 -18.75 12.89 1.43
N ALA A 352 -18.27 12.75 0.19
CA ALA A 352 -18.25 11.47 -0.50
C ALA A 352 -17.30 10.47 0.16
N LEU A 353 -16.12 10.91 0.58
CA LEU A 353 -15.16 10.08 1.31
C LEU A 353 -15.71 9.65 2.68
N GLU A 354 -16.39 10.51 3.42
CA GLU A 354 -17.04 10.19 4.71
C GLU A 354 -18.13 9.10 4.56
N GLN A 355 -18.83 9.10 3.44
CA GLN A 355 -19.85 8.09 3.14
C GLN A 355 -19.25 6.80 2.59
N SER A 356 -18.00 6.84 2.08
CA SER A 356 -17.31 5.70 1.49
C SER A 356 -16.69 4.77 2.53
N PHE A 357 -16.22 3.63 2.08
CA PHE A 357 -15.41 2.71 2.90
C PHE A 357 -14.06 3.32 3.28
N VAL A 358 -13.49 4.24 2.51
CA VAL A 358 -12.14 4.80 2.73
C VAL A 358 -12.03 5.46 4.11
N LEU A 359 -12.84 6.50 4.38
CA LEU A 359 -12.79 7.14 5.69
C LEU A 359 -13.45 6.32 6.80
N LYS A 360 -14.43 5.47 6.48
CA LYS A 360 -15.02 4.56 7.47
C LYS A 360 -14.01 3.58 8.02
N ASP A 361 -13.24 2.92 7.15
CA ASP A 361 -12.18 1.99 7.55
C ASP A 361 -11.09 2.72 8.36
N LEU A 362 -10.58 3.84 7.84
CA LEU A 362 -9.54 4.61 8.51
C LEU A 362 -9.97 5.12 9.90
N ARG A 363 -11.25 5.47 10.08
CA ARG A 363 -11.79 5.87 11.39
C ARG A 363 -12.02 4.69 12.32
N GLN A 364 -12.49 3.57 11.79
CA GLN A 364 -12.72 2.35 12.56
C GLN A 364 -11.42 1.86 13.18
N TYR A 365 -10.34 1.87 12.43
CA TYR A 365 -9.02 1.37 12.85
C TYR A 365 -8.07 2.49 13.31
N LYS A 366 -8.57 3.61 13.76
CA LYS A 366 -7.74 4.77 14.20
C LYS A 366 -6.75 4.47 15.32
N ASP A 367 -7.02 3.47 16.15
CA ASP A 367 -6.18 3.07 17.29
C ASP A 367 -5.13 1.99 16.90
N GLU A 368 -5.28 1.38 15.69
CA GLU A 368 -4.40 0.30 15.22
C GLU A 368 -2.94 0.73 15.07
N PRO A 369 -2.59 1.88 14.42
CA PRO A 369 -1.19 2.27 14.26
C PRO A 369 -0.44 2.37 15.59
N ALA A 370 -1.04 2.99 16.57
CA ALA A 370 -0.45 3.12 17.91
C ALA A 370 -0.36 1.78 18.66
N PHE A 371 -1.28 0.87 18.42
CA PHE A 371 -1.23 -0.48 18.96
C PHE A 371 -0.07 -1.28 18.34
N MET A 372 0.04 -1.30 17.02
CA MET A 372 1.06 -2.05 16.30
C MET A 372 2.48 -1.53 16.56
N GLU A 373 2.67 -0.22 16.63
CA GLU A 373 3.96 0.40 16.99
C GLU A 373 4.46 -0.07 18.37
N ASN A 374 3.56 -0.36 19.30
CA ASN A 374 3.87 -0.78 20.67
C ASN A 374 3.72 -2.29 20.90
N PHE A 375 3.53 -3.08 19.84
CA PHE A 375 3.29 -4.52 19.92
C PHE A 375 4.56 -5.36 19.66
N ASP A 376 5.67 -5.05 20.32
CA ASP A 376 6.97 -5.72 20.15
C ASP A 376 6.89 -7.25 20.20
N ARG A 377 6.02 -7.82 21.04
CA ARG A 377 5.87 -9.27 21.15
C ARG A 377 5.36 -9.94 19.89
N MET A 378 4.69 -9.20 19.00
CA MET A 378 4.28 -9.71 17.69
C MET A 378 5.49 -10.09 16.85
N PHE A 379 6.56 -9.32 16.95
CA PHE A 379 7.74 -9.46 16.10
C PHE A 379 8.86 -10.28 16.76
N ASN A 380 8.95 -10.27 18.10
CA ASN A 380 10.03 -10.91 18.86
C ASN A 380 9.57 -12.09 19.69
N GLY A 381 8.40 -12.03 20.30
CA GLY A 381 7.94 -12.98 21.31
C GLY A 381 7.09 -14.11 20.72
N TYR A 382 6.03 -13.78 20.02
CA TYR A 382 5.11 -14.78 19.47
C TYR A 382 5.74 -15.72 18.44
N PRO A 383 6.63 -15.28 17.52
CA PRO A 383 7.34 -16.19 16.63
C PRO A 383 8.13 -17.26 17.40
N VAL A 384 8.87 -16.84 18.43
CA VAL A 384 9.66 -17.75 19.29
C VAL A 384 8.74 -18.69 20.10
N MET A 385 7.65 -18.17 20.65
CA MET A 385 6.69 -18.99 21.40
C MET A 385 6.07 -20.07 20.49
N VAL A 386 5.65 -19.72 19.29
CA VAL A 386 5.07 -20.67 18.31
C VAL A 386 6.11 -21.69 17.88
N ARG A 387 7.34 -21.30 17.56
CA ARG A 387 8.44 -22.22 17.25
C ARG A 387 8.64 -23.23 18.36
N ASP A 388 8.76 -22.77 19.61
CA ASP A 388 9.02 -23.65 20.78
C ASP A 388 7.86 -24.63 20.98
N ILE A 389 6.60 -24.20 20.78
CA ILE A 389 5.42 -25.06 20.83
C ILE A 389 5.50 -26.11 19.73
N MET A 390 5.73 -25.72 18.49
CA MET A 390 5.77 -26.63 17.34
C MET A 390 6.92 -27.63 17.48
N ASN A 391 8.11 -27.18 17.92
CA ASN A 391 9.22 -28.06 18.20
C ASN A 391 8.86 -29.10 19.28
N SER A 392 8.15 -28.70 20.34
CA SER A 392 7.72 -29.63 21.40
C SER A 392 6.70 -30.68 20.92
N MET A 393 6.04 -30.43 19.79
CA MET A 393 5.04 -31.33 19.19
C MET A 393 5.63 -32.26 18.12
N PHE A 394 6.56 -31.74 17.30
CA PHE A 394 6.99 -32.43 16.08
C PHE A 394 8.43 -32.95 16.12
N VAL A 395 9.26 -32.49 17.06
CA VAL A 395 10.61 -33.03 17.22
C VAL A 395 10.57 -34.23 18.15
N VAL A 396 10.86 -35.41 17.61
CA VAL A 396 10.85 -36.69 18.38
C VAL A 396 12.26 -37.18 18.53
N ASP A 397 12.73 -37.31 19.80
CA ASP A 397 14.10 -37.69 20.17
C ASP A 397 14.23 -39.13 20.70
N GLY A 398 13.13 -39.92 20.68
CA GLY A 398 13.08 -41.28 21.19
C GLY A 398 12.72 -41.38 22.68
N SER A 399 12.54 -40.27 23.37
CA SER A 399 12.01 -40.26 24.74
C SER A 399 10.49 -40.50 24.76
N PRO A 400 9.91 -40.95 25.89
CA PRO A 400 8.47 -41.11 26.05
C PRO A 400 7.72 -39.79 25.79
N VAL A 401 6.63 -39.86 25.04
CA VAL A 401 5.81 -38.68 24.72
C VAL A 401 5.28 -38.01 25.97
N THR A 402 5.60 -36.75 26.15
CA THR A 402 5.11 -35.93 27.27
C THR A 402 3.72 -35.36 26.89
N PRO A 403 2.73 -35.36 27.82
CA PRO A 403 1.44 -34.73 27.57
C PRO A 403 1.57 -33.27 27.14
N MET A 404 0.88 -32.86 26.07
CA MET A 404 0.96 -31.55 25.47
C MET A 404 0.88 -30.40 26.47
N LYS A 405 -0.04 -30.49 27.46
CA LYS A 405 -0.15 -29.49 28.54
C LYS A 405 1.15 -29.26 29.29
N ARG A 406 1.94 -30.33 29.53
CA ARG A 406 3.22 -30.22 30.23
C ARG A 406 4.30 -29.54 29.38
N ASN A 407 4.25 -29.71 28.07
CA ASN A 407 5.19 -29.08 27.12
C ASN A 407 4.83 -27.61 26.88
N VAL A 408 3.56 -27.34 26.58
CA VAL A 408 3.10 -26.01 26.15
C VAL A 408 3.01 -24.99 27.31
N MET A 409 2.53 -25.43 28.50
CA MET A 409 2.32 -24.48 29.61
C MET A 409 3.57 -23.76 30.10
N PRO A 410 4.76 -24.36 30.17
CA PRO A 410 6.00 -23.64 30.51
C PRO A 410 6.36 -22.58 29.48
N ILE A 411 6.14 -22.86 28.18
CA ILE A 411 6.42 -21.95 27.08
C ILE A 411 5.49 -20.72 27.17
N VAL A 412 4.19 -20.95 27.33
CA VAL A 412 3.19 -19.88 27.51
C VAL A 412 3.45 -19.06 28.76
N LYS A 413 3.84 -19.71 29.88
CA LYS A 413 4.19 -19.00 31.12
C LYS A 413 5.44 -18.13 30.97
N ARG A 414 6.41 -18.54 30.14
CA ARG A 414 7.62 -17.73 29.84
C ARG A 414 7.26 -16.45 29.14
N MET A 415 6.30 -16.50 28.23
CA MET A 415 5.74 -15.28 27.56
C MET A 415 4.99 -14.40 28.58
N GLY A 416 4.42 -14.99 29.62
CA GLY A 416 3.59 -14.31 30.62
C GLY A 416 2.11 -14.29 30.24
N ILE A 417 1.29 -15.05 30.93
CA ILE A 417 -0.16 -15.14 30.66
C ILE A 417 -0.83 -13.75 30.67
N MET A 418 -0.43 -12.89 31.63
CA MET A 418 -0.96 -11.52 31.70
C MET A 418 -0.55 -10.65 30.51
N ASN A 419 0.64 -10.87 29.95
CA ASN A 419 1.09 -10.18 28.75
C ASN A 419 0.22 -10.60 27.54
N ILE A 420 0.00 -11.90 27.38
CA ILE A 420 -0.86 -12.44 26.32
C ILE A 420 -2.29 -11.88 26.42
N LEU A 421 -2.86 -11.87 27.64
CA LEU A 421 -4.20 -11.30 27.86
C LEU A 421 -4.25 -9.80 27.56
N LYS A 422 -3.19 -9.05 27.91
CA LYS A 422 -3.08 -7.63 27.59
C LYS A 422 -3.02 -7.42 26.07
N ASP A 423 -2.24 -8.24 25.38
CA ASP A 423 -2.07 -8.16 23.93
C ASP A 423 -3.37 -8.50 23.19
N VAL A 424 -4.04 -9.59 23.58
CA VAL A 424 -5.35 -9.97 23.04
C VAL A 424 -6.37 -8.85 23.25
N ARG A 425 -6.44 -8.27 24.47
CA ARG A 425 -7.34 -7.17 24.75
C ARG A 425 -6.99 -5.91 23.95
N GLY A 426 -5.70 -5.63 23.75
CA GLY A 426 -5.22 -4.54 22.92
C GLY A 426 -5.64 -4.72 21.47
N ALA A 427 -5.38 -5.92 20.91
CA ALA A 427 -5.80 -6.27 19.54
C ALA A 427 -7.31 -6.17 19.35
N MET A 428 -8.11 -6.73 20.27
CA MET A 428 -9.58 -6.64 20.22
C MET A 428 -10.12 -5.21 20.27
N LYS A 429 -9.34 -4.25 20.79
CA LYS A 429 -9.73 -2.85 20.83
C LYS A 429 -9.29 -2.10 19.57
N ALA A 430 -8.13 -2.45 19.02
CA ALA A 430 -7.50 -1.73 17.92
C ALA A 430 -7.90 -2.28 16.54
N LEU A 431 -8.17 -3.57 16.44
CA LEU A 431 -8.60 -4.33 15.25
C LEU A 431 -10.08 -4.74 15.35
#